data_496daf0af3908c7eddb5485607cfbb7e
#
_entry.id   496daf0af3908c7eddb5485607cfbb7e
#
_cell.length_a   1.000
_cell.length_b   1.000
_cell.length_c   1.000
_cell.angle_alpha   90.00
_cell.angle_beta   90.00
_cell.angle_gamma   90.00
#
_symmetry.space_group_name_H-M   'P 1'
#
loop_
_entity.id
_entity.type
_entity.pdbx_description
1 polymer ?
#
loop_
_entity_poly.entity_id
_entity_poly.type
_entity_poly.pdbx_seq_one_letter_code
_entity_poly.pdbx_strand_id
1 'polypeptide(L)'
;KSQPEFKLTLDQYLKRVVTPLRIKIANKKYQQNKIQIKEISKFYGVQPRFLIALWGIETDFGRLTGGFSVISSLATLAYDGRRHDYFKKELFNALKIIDDGHISLKKMTGSWAGAMGQCQFMPSSFLNYASDWDKNGTKDIWNTKSDVFASAANYLKKVGWSDKTTWGRKVYLGNYVIKNKKNKVLTLKEWSNEGILKMNKKKLPLILLKARLIIPDNYGNYGFLVYNNFDSLLNWNRSNYFAIAVGKLSDSIKEN
;
A
#
# COMPACT_ATOMS: atom_id res chain seq x y z
N LYS A 1 -2.19 -19.13 9.42
CA LYS A 1 -0.82 -19.67 9.21
C LYS A 1 -0.37 -19.70 7.75
N SER A 2 -1.11 -19.18 6.79
CA SER A 2 -0.71 -19.21 5.38
C SER A 2 -1.16 -17.95 4.66
N GLN A 3 -0.33 -16.90 4.75
CA GLN A 3 -0.52 -15.76 3.85
C GLN A 3 -0.16 -16.21 2.42
N PRO A 4 -0.91 -15.77 1.39
CA PRO A 4 -0.66 -16.15 -0.01
C PRO A 4 0.77 -15.89 -0.48
N GLU A 5 1.43 -14.85 0.05
CA GLU A 5 2.81 -14.47 -0.27
C GLU A 5 3.85 -15.54 0.10
N PHE A 6 3.53 -16.46 1.02
CA PHE A 6 4.44 -17.55 1.41
C PHE A 6 4.27 -18.82 0.57
N LYS A 7 3.23 -18.91 -0.27
CA LYS A 7 2.91 -20.10 -1.08
C LYS A 7 2.97 -19.86 -2.58
N LEU A 8 2.93 -18.61 -3.01
CA LEU A 8 2.87 -18.24 -4.42
C LEU A 8 4.18 -17.61 -4.86
N THR A 9 4.55 -17.82 -6.12
CA THR A 9 5.55 -16.94 -6.75
C THR A 9 4.97 -15.54 -6.94
N LEU A 10 5.83 -14.53 -7.09
CA LEU A 10 5.37 -13.16 -7.37
C LEU A 10 4.45 -13.09 -8.60
N ASP A 11 4.78 -13.80 -9.66
CA ASP A 11 3.95 -13.84 -10.88
C ASP A 11 2.55 -14.41 -10.62
N GLN A 12 2.46 -15.50 -9.86
CA GLN A 12 1.18 -16.10 -9.48
C GLN A 12 0.38 -15.14 -8.60
N TYR A 13 1.02 -14.46 -7.67
CA TYR A 13 0.40 -13.45 -6.81
C TYR A 13 -0.13 -12.27 -7.65
N LEU A 14 0.70 -11.69 -8.52
CA LEU A 14 0.30 -10.57 -9.38
C LEU A 14 -0.86 -10.94 -10.31
N LYS A 15 -0.85 -12.13 -10.92
CA LYS A 15 -1.96 -12.61 -11.76
C LYS A 15 -3.29 -12.68 -10.99
N ARG A 16 -3.26 -12.94 -9.68
CA ARG A 16 -4.47 -13.00 -8.83
C ARG A 16 -4.93 -11.62 -8.36
N VAL A 17 -4.00 -10.69 -8.07
CA VAL A 17 -4.36 -9.40 -7.46
C VAL A 17 -4.36 -8.22 -8.42
N VAL A 18 -3.63 -8.28 -9.55
CA VAL A 18 -3.58 -7.23 -10.59
C VAL A 18 -4.20 -7.78 -11.88
N THR A 19 -5.47 -8.17 -11.79
CA THR A 19 -6.20 -8.75 -12.92
C THR A 19 -6.66 -7.67 -13.92
N PRO A 20 -6.89 -8.02 -15.20
CA PRO A 20 -7.47 -7.09 -16.18
C PRO A 20 -8.79 -6.47 -15.70
N LEU A 21 -9.63 -7.26 -15.02
CA LEU A 21 -10.88 -6.77 -14.44
C LEU A 21 -10.62 -5.71 -13.35
N ARG A 22 -9.68 -5.96 -12.42
CA ARG A 22 -9.33 -4.99 -11.37
C ARG A 22 -8.75 -3.71 -11.96
N ILE A 23 -7.92 -3.81 -13.00
CA ILE A 23 -7.40 -2.63 -13.73
C ILE A 23 -8.55 -1.82 -14.35
N LYS A 24 -9.52 -2.48 -15.00
CA LYS A 24 -10.71 -1.83 -15.56
C LYS A 24 -11.53 -1.12 -14.49
N ILE A 25 -11.75 -1.78 -13.34
CA ILE A 25 -12.46 -1.21 -12.19
C ILE A 25 -11.68 -0.03 -11.62
N ALA A 26 -10.35 -0.14 -11.44
CA ALA A 26 -9.50 0.92 -10.92
C ALA A 26 -9.61 2.20 -11.78
N ASN A 27 -9.54 2.07 -13.11
CA ASN A 27 -9.71 3.20 -14.02
C ASN A 27 -11.12 3.82 -13.90
N LYS A 28 -12.17 3.00 -13.81
CA LYS A 28 -13.54 3.48 -13.59
C LYS A 28 -13.66 4.22 -12.24
N LYS A 29 -13.09 3.66 -11.17
CA LYS A 29 -13.11 4.27 -9.83
C LYS A 29 -12.31 5.58 -9.79
N TYR A 30 -11.19 5.65 -10.48
CA TYR A 30 -10.46 6.91 -10.64
C TYR A 30 -11.33 7.97 -11.31
N GLN A 31 -11.98 7.68 -12.45
CA GLN A 31 -12.83 8.64 -13.13
C GLN A 31 -14.02 9.08 -12.27
N GLN A 32 -14.65 8.15 -11.53
CA GLN A 32 -15.77 8.45 -10.64
C GLN A 32 -15.42 9.38 -9.46
N ASN A 33 -14.16 9.41 -9.04
CA ASN A 33 -13.70 10.19 -7.89
C ASN A 33 -12.66 11.26 -8.28
N LYS A 34 -12.52 11.55 -9.60
CA LYS A 34 -11.41 12.31 -10.18
C LYS A 34 -11.21 13.69 -9.55
N ILE A 35 -12.28 14.43 -9.33
CA ILE A 35 -12.21 15.78 -8.74
C ILE A 35 -11.67 15.70 -7.33
N GLN A 36 -12.37 14.98 -6.46
CA GLN A 36 -12.05 14.86 -5.04
C GLN A 36 -10.65 14.27 -4.81
N ILE A 37 -10.29 13.20 -5.52
CA ILE A 37 -8.99 12.56 -5.31
C ILE A 37 -7.84 13.44 -5.80
N LYS A 38 -8.03 14.27 -6.82
CA LYS A 38 -7.03 15.25 -7.28
C LYS A 38 -6.80 16.36 -6.25
N GLU A 39 -7.85 16.85 -5.61
CA GLU A 39 -7.73 17.86 -4.53
C GLU A 39 -6.95 17.30 -3.34
N ILE A 40 -7.32 16.11 -2.86
CA ILE A 40 -6.65 15.40 -1.78
C ILE A 40 -5.18 15.13 -2.14
N SER A 41 -4.94 14.64 -3.36
CA SER A 41 -3.59 14.34 -3.86
C SER A 41 -2.70 15.58 -3.91
N LYS A 42 -3.23 16.69 -4.35
CA LYS A 42 -2.52 17.99 -4.36
C LYS A 42 -2.18 18.44 -2.94
N PHE A 43 -3.10 18.30 -2.00
CA PHE A 43 -2.92 18.73 -0.61
C PHE A 43 -1.85 17.89 0.13
N TYR A 44 -1.87 16.58 -0.06
CA TYR A 44 -0.95 15.68 0.62
C TYR A 44 0.34 15.40 -0.16
N GLY A 45 0.43 15.73 -1.44
CA GLY A 45 1.57 15.41 -2.29
C GLY A 45 1.68 13.91 -2.58
N VAL A 46 0.54 13.24 -2.86
CA VAL A 46 0.48 11.81 -3.19
C VAL A 46 -0.26 11.65 -4.52
N GLN A 47 0.34 11.01 -5.52
CA GLN A 47 -0.31 10.88 -6.83
C GLN A 47 -1.61 10.06 -6.72
N PRO A 48 -2.71 10.50 -7.37
CA PRO A 48 -4.04 9.89 -7.27
C PRO A 48 -4.06 8.38 -7.52
N ARG A 49 -3.29 7.93 -8.52
CA ARG A 49 -3.23 6.52 -8.92
C ARG A 49 -2.81 5.58 -7.78
N PHE A 50 -1.96 6.04 -6.84
CA PHE A 50 -1.55 5.21 -5.71
C PHE A 50 -2.66 5.08 -4.67
N LEU A 51 -3.46 6.11 -4.45
CA LEU A 51 -4.61 6.05 -3.55
C LEU A 51 -5.67 5.07 -4.07
N ILE A 52 -5.96 5.12 -5.38
CA ILE A 52 -6.86 4.15 -6.04
C ILE A 52 -6.28 2.73 -6.00
N ALA A 53 -4.96 2.57 -6.23
CA ALA A 53 -4.33 1.26 -6.21
C ALA A 53 -4.35 0.63 -4.80
N LEU A 54 -4.02 1.39 -3.77
CA LEU A 54 -4.11 0.94 -2.37
C LEU A 54 -5.55 0.52 -2.05
N TRP A 55 -6.54 1.37 -2.32
CA TRP A 55 -7.95 1.06 -2.11
C TRP A 55 -8.39 -0.22 -2.84
N GLY A 56 -7.90 -0.42 -4.08
CA GLY A 56 -8.18 -1.62 -4.85
C GLY A 56 -7.54 -2.88 -4.29
N ILE A 57 -6.29 -2.81 -3.83
CA ILE A 57 -5.57 -3.99 -3.30
C ILE A 57 -6.06 -4.33 -1.89
N GLU A 58 -6.33 -3.33 -1.03
CA GLU A 58 -6.74 -3.56 0.35
C GLU A 58 -8.16 -4.14 0.46
N THR A 59 -9.11 -3.52 -0.21
CA THR A 59 -10.53 -3.81 0.04
C THR A 59 -11.36 -4.02 -1.23
N ASP A 60 -10.71 -4.22 -2.39
CA ASP A 60 -11.41 -4.29 -3.68
C ASP A 60 -12.36 -3.09 -3.86
N PHE A 61 -11.81 -1.89 -3.67
CA PHE A 61 -12.51 -0.61 -3.77
C PHE A 61 -13.66 -0.45 -2.76
N GLY A 62 -13.44 -0.87 -1.52
CA GLY A 62 -14.38 -0.79 -0.42
C GLY A 62 -15.42 -1.92 -0.37
N ARG A 63 -15.33 -2.90 -1.27
CA ARG A 63 -16.27 -4.04 -1.30
C ARG A 63 -15.99 -5.08 -0.23
N LEU A 64 -14.74 -5.26 0.17
CA LEU A 64 -14.27 -6.30 1.09
C LEU A 64 -13.54 -5.67 2.28
N THR A 65 -14.28 -5.06 3.18
CA THR A 65 -13.72 -4.40 4.38
C THR A 65 -13.63 -5.30 5.61
N GLY A 66 -14.19 -6.52 5.52
CA GLY A 66 -14.38 -7.42 6.65
C GLY A 66 -15.72 -7.18 7.38
N GLY A 67 -16.19 -8.23 8.06
CA GLY A 67 -17.48 -8.19 8.78
C GLY A 67 -17.35 -8.56 10.26
N PHE A 68 -16.12 -8.65 10.79
CA PHE A 68 -15.89 -9.00 12.20
C PHE A 68 -16.00 -7.74 13.08
N SER A 69 -16.53 -7.90 14.29
CA SER A 69 -16.40 -6.87 15.33
C SER A 69 -14.91 -6.67 15.65
N VAL A 70 -14.40 -5.47 15.44
CA VAL A 70 -12.99 -5.13 15.71
C VAL A 70 -12.67 -5.32 17.18
N ILE A 71 -13.55 -4.90 18.08
CA ILE A 71 -13.37 -5.05 19.53
C ILE A 71 -13.25 -6.52 19.91
N SER A 72 -14.19 -7.37 19.45
CA SER A 72 -14.15 -8.80 19.76
C SER A 72 -12.91 -9.49 19.17
N SER A 73 -12.52 -9.13 17.94
CA SER A 73 -11.32 -9.67 17.30
C SER A 73 -10.05 -9.32 18.08
N LEU A 74 -9.89 -8.05 18.47
CA LEU A 74 -8.72 -7.60 19.21
C LEU A 74 -8.67 -8.17 20.63
N ALA A 75 -9.81 -8.27 21.31
CA ALA A 75 -9.90 -8.89 22.64
C ALA A 75 -9.49 -10.37 22.58
N THR A 76 -10.00 -11.12 21.60
CA THR A 76 -9.63 -12.53 21.38
C THR A 76 -8.13 -12.69 21.11
N LEU A 77 -7.55 -11.85 20.23
CA LEU A 77 -6.14 -11.91 19.89
C LEU A 77 -5.23 -11.47 21.05
N ALA A 78 -5.68 -10.54 21.88
CA ALA A 78 -4.98 -10.18 23.11
C ALA A 78 -5.00 -11.35 24.11
N TYR A 79 -6.14 -12.02 24.26
CA TYR A 79 -6.27 -13.17 25.15
C TYR A 79 -5.47 -14.39 24.68
N ASP A 80 -5.36 -14.66 23.37
CA ASP A 80 -4.59 -15.79 22.78
C ASP A 80 -3.10 -15.77 23.16
N GLY A 81 -2.60 -14.69 23.71
CA GLY A 81 -1.26 -14.53 24.28
C GLY A 81 -0.16 -14.28 23.25
N ARG A 82 -0.28 -14.75 22.02
CA ARG A 82 0.69 -14.45 20.97
C ARG A 82 0.57 -12.97 20.54
N ARG A 83 1.56 -12.16 20.84
CA ARG A 83 1.57 -10.70 20.66
C ARG A 83 0.54 -9.99 21.56
N HIS A 84 0.34 -10.50 22.78
CA HIS A 84 -0.61 -9.97 23.77
C HIS A 84 -0.54 -8.44 23.89
N ASP A 85 0.62 -7.87 24.19
CA ASP A 85 0.77 -6.42 24.43
C ASP A 85 0.41 -5.58 23.21
N TYR A 86 0.74 -6.07 22.01
CA TYR A 86 0.38 -5.40 20.77
C TYR A 86 -1.15 -5.34 20.59
N PHE A 87 -1.83 -6.49 20.68
CA PHE A 87 -3.28 -6.54 20.48
C PHE A 87 -4.04 -5.87 21.62
N LYS A 88 -3.54 -5.93 22.86
CA LYS A 88 -4.08 -5.18 23.99
C LYS A 88 -4.02 -3.67 23.72
N LYS A 89 -2.89 -3.15 23.25
CA LYS A 89 -2.75 -1.74 22.87
C LYS A 89 -3.70 -1.35 21.75
N GLU A 90 -3.83 -2.19 20.71
CA GLU A 90 -4.77 -1.94 19.62
C GLU A 90 -6.23 -1.97 20.09
N LEU A 91 -6.58 -2.83 21.06
CA LEU A 91 -7.91 -2.84 21.66
C LEU A 91 -8.22 -1.52 22.37
N PHE A 92 -7.31 -1.00 23.20
CA PHE A 92 -7.49 0.30 23.86
C PHE A 92 -7.59 1.45 22.85
N ASN A 93 -6.79 1.41 21.77
CA ASN A 93 -6.90 2.39 20.69
C ASN A 93 -8.27 2.31 19.99
N ALA A 94 -8.83 1.10 19.80
CA ALA A 94 -10.16 0.93 19.22
C ALA A 94 -11.26 1.48 20.13
N LEU A 95 -11.16 1.26 21.44
CA LEU A 95 -12.09 1.84 22.42
C LEU A 95 -12.03 3.37 22.42
N LYS A 96 -10.81 3.94 22.32
CA LYS A 96 -10.64 5.39 22.21
C LYS A 96 -11.30 5.96 20.95
N ILE A 97 -11.22 5.30 19.80
CA ILE A 97 -11.88 5.74 18.56
C ILE A 97 -13.40 5.82 18.73
N ILE A 98 -13.99 4.89 19.51
CA ILE A 98 -15.43 4.90 19.84
C ILE A 98 -15.73 6.06 20.80
N ASP A 99 -14.92 6.23 21.84
CA ASP A 99 -15.07 7.28 22.85
C ASP A 99 -14.95 8.69 22.23
N ASP A 100 -14.03 8.86 21.27
CA ASP A 100 -13.85 10.09 20.48
C ASP A 100 -15.05 10.33 19.50
N GLY A 101 -16.03 9.43 19.41
CA GLY A 101 -17.25 9.60 18.61
C GLY A 101 -17.09 9.34 17.10
N HIS A 102 -15.97 8.79 16.66
CA HIS A 102 -15.71 8.59 15.23
C HIS A 102 -16.56 7.45 14.63
N ILE A 103 -16.94 6.47 15.44
CA ILE A 103 -17.80 5.35 15.02
C ILE A 103 -18.46 4.72 16.25
N SER A 104 -19.68 4.21 16.09
CA SER A 104 -20.34 3.46 17.16
C SER A 104 -19.81 2.02 17.26
N LEU A 105 -19.88 1.44 18.47
CA LEU A 105 -19.45 0.06 18.72
C LEU A 105 -20.04 -0.94 17.71
N LYS A 106 -21.34 -0.84 17.41
CA LYS A 106 -22.04 -1.74 16.48
C LYS A 106 -21.54 -1.63 15.03
N LYS A 107 -21.02 -0.46 14.62
CA LYS A 107 -20.55 -0.19 13.25
C LYS A 107 -19.04 -0.41 13.10
N MET A 108 -18.29 -0.55 14.20
CA MET A 108 -16.85 -0.77 14.15
C MET A 108 -16.52 -2.19 13.68
N THR A 109 -16.64 -2.41 12.37
CA THR A 109 -16.34 -3.68 11.71
C THR A 109 -15.04 -3.63 10.93
N GLY A 110 -14.42 -4.80 10.73
CA GLY A 110 -13.15 -4.92 10.03
C GLY A 110 -12.75 -6.37 9.79
N SER A 111 -11.45 -6.59 9.61
CA SER A 111 -10.90 -7.94 9.47
C SER A 111 -10.89 -8.68 10.82
N TRP A 112 -10.75 -10.00 10.75
CA TRP A 112 -10.56 -10.85 11.93
C TRP A 112 -9.33 -10.48 12.77
N ALA A 113 -8.38 -9.73 12.21
CA ALA A 113 -7.17 -9.26 12.89
C ALA A 113 -7.24 -7.81 13.36
N GLY A 114 -8.43 -7.15 13.26
CA GLY A 114 -8.66 -5.81 13.76
C GLY A 114 -8.34 -4.67 12.79
N ALA A 115 -8.03 -4.96 11.52
CA ALA A 115 -7.87 -3.93 10.50
C ALA A 115 -9.23 -3.38 10.07
N MET A 116 -9.37 -2.04 9.97
CA MET A 116 -10.63 -1.33 9.93
C MET A 116 -10.87 -0.59 8.61
N GLY A 117 -12.13 -0.58 8.21
CA GLY A 117 -12.65 0.24 7.12
C GLY A 117 -11.97 -0.02 5.76
N GLN A 118 -12.13 0.93 4.85
CA GLN A 118 -11.64 0.78 3.48
C GLN A 118 -10.11 0.95 3.33
N CYS A 119 -9.46 1.56 4.33
CA CYS A 119 -8.00 1.66 4.42
C CYS A 119 -7.34 0.45 5.09
N GLN A 120 -8.10 -0.45 5.71
CA GLN A 120 -7.58 -1.55 6.54
C GLN A 120 -6.58 -1.05 7.60
N PHE A 121 -6.85 0.10 8.20
CA PHE A 121 -6.03 0.64 9.27
C PHE A 121 -6.19 -0.16 10.57
N MET A 122 -5.08 -0.45 11.22
CA MET A 122 -5.12 -0.81 12.64
C MET A 122 -5.57 0.40 13.46
N PRO A 123 -6.18 0.20 14.65
CA PRO A 123 -6.62 1.32 15.49
C PRO A 123 -5.55 2.37 15.77
N SER A 124 -4.31 1.96 16.02
CA SER A 124 -3.17 2.88 16.15
C SER A 124 -2.90 3.69 14.89
N SER A 125 -3.03 3.07 13.70
CA SER A 125 -2.89 3.77 12.43
C SER A 125 -4.03 4.78 12.22
N PHE A 126 -5.24 4.43 12.62
CA PHE A 126 -6.39 5.36 12.58
C PHE A 126 -6.12 6.60 13.43
N LEU A 127 -5.73 6.43 14.69
CA LEU A 127 -5.47 7.57 15.59
C LEU A 127 -4.35 8.48 15.06
N ASN A 128 -3.34 7.91 14.42
CA ASN A 128 -2.18 8.67 13.91
C ASN A 128 -2.41 9.31 12.54
N TYR A 129 -3.24 8.71 11.69
CA TYR A 129 -3.26 9.06 10.26
C TYR A 129 -4.64 9.33 9.68
N ALA A 130 -5.74 8.89 10.33
CA ALA A 130 -7.08 9.16 9.81
C ALA A 130 -7.37 10.66 9.77
N SER A 131 -8.03 11.09 8.70
CA SER A 131 -8.34 12.49 8.40
C SER A 131 -9.83 12.66 8.17
N ASP A 132 -10.40 13.68 8.77
CA ASP A 132 -11.73 14.20 8.49
C ASP A 132 -11.58 15.25 7.38
N TRP A 133 -11.81 14.83 6.13
CA TRP A 133 -11.62 15.70 4.97
C TRP A 133 -12.79 16.64 4.72
N ASP A 134 -14.00 16.16 4.93
CA ASP A 134 -15.22 16.94 4.73
C ASP A 134 -15.59 17.82 5.96
N LYS A 135 -14.79 17.73 7.03
CA LYS A 135 -14.89 18.53 8.25
C LYS A 135 -16.24 18.38 8.97
N ASN A 136 -16.81 17.18 8.92
CA ASN A 136 -18.07 16.88 9.59
C ASN A 136 -17.90 16.49 11.09
N GLY A 137 -16.68 16.49 11.60
CA GLY A 137 -16.31 16.13 12.98
C GLY A 137 -15.98 14.65 13.17
N THR A 138 -16.13 13.82 12.14
CA THR A 138 -15.84 12.38 12.21
C THR A 138 -14.81 11.97 11.15
N LYS A 139 -13.94 11.00 11.48
CA LYS A 139 -12.99 10.42 10.53
C LYS A 139 -13.55 9.09 10.03
N ASP A 140 -14.47 9.13 9.06
CA ASP A 140 -15.16 7.93 8.59
C ASP A 140 -14.43 7.22 7.46
N ILE A 141 -13.50 6.33 7.81
CA ILE A 141 -12.81 5.47 6.85
C ILE A 141 -13.64 4.26 6.38
N TRP A 142 -14.87 4.09 6.86
CA TRP A 142 -15.76 3.00 6.48
C TRP A 142 -16.67 3.37 5.29
N ASN A 143 -17.25 4.57 5.29
CA ASN A 143 -18.28 4.96 4.34
C ASN A 143 -17.94 6.23 3.55
N THR A 144 -17.19 7.17 4.11
CA THR A 144 -16.88 8.47 3.52
C THR A 144 -15.60 8.39 2.67
N LYS A 145 -15.75 8.37 1.35
CA LYS A 145 -14.61 8.19 0.43
C LYS A 145 -13.56 9.30 0.52
N SER A 146 -13.98 10.54 0.80
CA SER A 146 -13.04 11.65 1.03
C SER A 146 -12.10 11.35 2.17
N ASP A 147 -12.63 10.84 3.28
CA ASP A 147 -11.86 10.49 4.46
C ASP A 147 -10.96 9.28 4.22
N VAL A 148 -11.46 8.30 3.45
CA VAL A 148 -10.67 7.15 3.01
C VAL A 148 -9.43 7.59 2.23
N PHE A 149 -9.61 8.44 1.21
CA PHE A 149 -8.50 8.91 0.38
C PHE A 149 -7.57 9.86 1.14
N ALA A 150 -8.13 10.77 1.93
CA ALA A 150 -7.36 11.70 2.75
C ALA A 150 -6.54 10.98 3.82
N SER A 151 -7.12 9.99 4.48
CA SER A 151 -6.44 9.15 5.47
C SER A 151 -5.29 8.37 4.85
N ALA A 152 -5.52 7.73 3.70
CA ALA A 152 -4.47 7.01 2.97
C ALA A 152 -3.36 7.96 2.51
N ALA A 153 -3.70 9.14 2.00
CA ALA A 153 -2.73 10.13 1.55
C ALA A 153 -1.92 10.70 2.73
N ASN A 154 -2.58 11.01 3.84
CA ASN A 154 -1.93 11.48 5.08
C ASN A 154 -0.94 10.45 5.62
N TYR A 155 -1.33 9.17 5.65
CA TYR A 155 -0.43 8.08 6.02
C TYR A 155 0.84 8.10 5.16
N LEU A 156 0.68 8.01 3.83
CA LEU A 156 1.81 7.97 2.91
C LEU A 156 2.71 9.21 3.06
N LYS A 157 2.14 10.42 3.14
CA LYS A 157 2.90 11.66 3.38
C LYS A 157 3.73 11.58 4.65
N LYS A 158 3.13 11.15 5.77
CA LYS A 158 3.82 11.08 7.07
C LYS A 158 4.91 10.02 7.12
N VAL A 159 4.84 8.97 6.31
CA VAL A 159 5.89 7.95 6.22
C VAL A 159 6.91 8.22 5.11
N GLY A 160 6.95 9.45 4.54
CA GLY A 160 8.01 9.90 3.65
C GLY A 160 7.75 9.78 2.15
N TRP A 161 6.46 9.72 1.73
CA TRP A 161 6.10 9.73 0.32
C TRP A 161 6.54 11.01 -0.38
N SER A 162 7.01 10.89 -1.61
CA SER A 162 7.36 12.01 -2.50
C SER A 162 6.54 11.95 -3.79
N ASP A 163 5.91 13.06 -4.15
CA ASP A 163 5.20 13.24 -5.42
C ASP A 163 6.14 13.35 -6.63
N LYS A 164 7.43 13.62 -6.38
CA LYS A 164 8.47 13.77 -7.42
C LYS A 164 8.97 12.43 -7.98
N THR A 165 8.63 11.32 -7.35
CA THR A 165 9.06 9.98 -7.77
C THR A 165 7.89 9.01 -7.82
N THR A 166 8.11 7.87 -8.49
CA THR A 166 7.20 6.73 -8.45
C THR A 166 7.72 5.68 -7.45
N TRP A 167 7.09 4.51 -7.38
CA TRP A 167 7.47 3.41 -6.51
C TRP A 167 8.72 2.65 -6.96
N GLY A 168 8.93 2.52 -8.28
CA GLY A 168 9.99 1.72 -8.87
C GLY A 168 9.76 1.41 -10.34
N ARG A 169 10.51 0.44 -10.84
CA ARG A 169 10.36 -0.07 -12.21
C ARG A 169 10.85 -1.51 -12.33
N LYS A 170 10.19 -2.29 -13.19
CA LYS A 170 10.70 -3.59 -13.61
C LYS A 170 11.93 -3.41 -14.49
N VAL A 171 12.97 -4.25 -14.27
CA VAL A 171 14.24 -4.20 -14.99
C VAL A 171 14.68 -5.59 -15.43
N TYR A 172 15.48 -5.64 -16.50
CA TYR A 172 16.17 -6.83 -16.94
C TYR A 172 17.55 -6.87 -16.29
N LEU A 173 17.93 -8.00 -15.69
CA LEU A 173 19.16 -8.12 -14.93
C LEU A 173 20.41 -8.15 -15.81
N GLY A 174 20.27 -8.47 -17.12
CA GLY A 174 21.39 -8.51 -18.05
C GLY A 174 22.48 -9.47 -17.57
N ASN A 175 23.72 -8.99 -17.55
CA ASN A 175 24.89 -9.72 -17.06
C ASN A 175 25.17 -9.45 -15.56
N TYR A 176 24.20 -8.87 -14.84
CA TYR A 176 24.35 -8.60 -13.41
C TYR A 176 24.54 -9.89 -12.62
N VAL A 177 25.71 -10.04 -12.01
CA VAL A 177 26.02 -11.21 -11.18
C VAL A 177 25.50 -10.98 -9.77
N ILE A 178 24.54 -11.78 -9.33
CA ILE A 178 23.94 -11.74 -7.98
C ILE A 178 24.94 -12.31 -6.96
N LYS A 179 26.11 -11.70 -6.82
CA LYS A 179 27.07 -12.06 -5.77
C LYS A 179 26.96 -11.04 -4.63
N ASN A 180 26.44 -11.48 -3.47
CA ASN A 180 26.51 -10.79 -2.15
C ASN A 180 26.14 -9.30 -2.08
N LYS A 181 25.16 -8.83 -2.86
CA LYS A 181 24.77 -7.40 -2.86
C LYS A 181 23.39 -7.15 -2.29
N LYS A 182 23.01 -7.88 -1.23
CA LYS A 182 21.78 -7.57 -0.47
C LYS A 182 21.86 -6.13 0.04
N ASN A 183 20.79 -5.34 -0.20
CA ASN A 183 20.61 -3.96 0.28
C ASN A 183 21.50 -2.86 -0.33
N LYS A 184 22.16 -3.10 -1.47
CA LYS A 184 22.92 -2.04 -2.14
C LYS A 184 21.98 -0.97 -2.68
N VAL A 185 22.23 0.29 -2.33
CA VAL A 185 21.51 1.46 -2.83
C VAL A 185 22.44 2.21 -3.77
N LEU A 186 22.09 2.27 -5.06
CA LEU A 186 22.85 2.93 -6.11
C LEU A 186 21.92 3.87 -6.90
N THR A 187 22.52 4.83 -7.60
CA THR A 187 21.82 5.62 -8.60
C THR A 187 21.45 4.79 -9.84
N LEU A 188 20.50 5.24 -10.63
CA LEU A 188 20.17 4.54 -11.90
C LEU A 188 21.34 4.50 -12.86
N LYS A 189 22.20 5.53 -12.86
CA LYS A 189 23.46 5.54 -13.63
C LYS A 189 24.38 4.40 -13.18
N GLU A 190 24.61 4.27 -11.89
CA GLU A 190 25.47 3.21 -11.33
C GLU A 190 24.88 1.82 -11.57
N TRP A 191 23.55 1.64 -11.40
CA TRP A 191 22.88 0.38 -11.74
C TRP A 191 23.03 0.02 -13.23
N SER A 192 22.99 1.02 -14.12
CA SER A 192 23.24 0.80 -15.55
C SER A 192 24.68 0.32 -15.82
N ASN A 193 25.66 0.86 -15.10
CA ASN A 193 27.06 0.44 -15.18
C ASN A 193 27.28 -0.99 -14.62
N GLU A 194 26.46 -1.39 -13.64
CA GLU A 194 26.45 -2.76 -13.11
C GLU A 194 25.78 -3.78 -14.08
N GLY A 195 25.29 -3.35 -15.23
CA GLY A 195 24.69 -4.21 -16.26
C GLY A 195 23.17 -4.36 -16.16
N ILE A 196 22.50 -3.62 -15.24
CA ILE A 196 21.04 -3.59 -15.17
C ILE A 196 20.49 -2.76 -16.33
N LEU A 197 19.47 -3.28 -17.01
CA LEU A 197 18.88 -2.68 -18.21
C LEU A 197 17.38 -2.46 -18.04
N LYS A 198 16.82 -1.60 -18.90
CA LYS A 198 15.36 -1.54 -19.07
C LYS A 198 14.85 -2.88 -19.63
N MET A 199 13.56 -3.15 -19.49
CA MET A 199 12.90 -4.35 -20.03
C MET A 199 13.12 -4.55 -21.54
N ASN A 200 13.28 -3.48 -22.30
CA ASN A 200 13.60 -3.50 -23.73
C ASN A 200 15.10 -3.61 -24.00
N LYS A 201 15.90 -4.03 -23.01
CA LYS A 201 17.36 -4.20 -23.05
C LYS A 201 18.16 -2.93 -23.35
N LYS A 202 17.54 -1.74 -23.34
CA LYS A 202 18.25 -0.46 -23.43
C LYS A 202 18.80 -0.04 -22.05
N LYS A 203 19.84 0.81 -22.03
CA LYS A 203 20.42 1.36 -20.81
C LYS A 203 19.39 2.11 -19.96
N LEU A 204 19.57 2.10 -18.65
CA LEU A 204 18.78 2.93 -17.73
C LEU A 204 19.08 4.42 -17.98
N PRO A 205 18.18 5.33 -17.55
CA PRO A 205 18.46 6.77 -17.60
C PRO A 205 19.70 7.12 -16.75
N LEU A 206 20.52 8.04 -17.25
CA LEU A 206 21.72 8.52 -16.55
C LEU A 206 21.38 9.61 -15.53
N ILE A 207 20.49 9.29 -14.58
CA ILE A 207 20.06 10.20 -13.52
C ILE A 207 20.51 9.73 -12.14
N LEU A 208 20.64 10.66 -11.21
CA LEU A 208 21.11 10.40 -9.83
C LEU A 208 20.02 9.89 -8.89
N LEU A 209 18.92 9.39 -9.44
CA LEU A 209 17.85 8.80 -8.64
C LEU A 209 18.33 7.50 -7.99
N LYS A 210 18.38 7.49 -6.67
CA LYS A 210 18.76 6.30 -5.88
C LYS A 210 17.69 5.21 -5.95
N ALA A 211 18.14 3.98 -6.07
CA ALA A 211 17.27 2.80 -6.13
C ALA A 211 17.92 1.62 -5.42
N ARG A 212 17.08 0.73 -4.90
CA ARG A 212 17.46 -0.57 -4.36
C ARG A 212 16.93 -1.66 -5.31
N LEU A 213 17.72 -2.68 -5.57
CA LEU A 213 17.31 -3.81 -6.40
C LEU A 213 16.61 -4.87 -5.54
N ILE A 214 15.40 -5.23 -5.95
CA ILE A 214 14.65 -6.38 -5.42
C ILE A 214 14.58 -7.44 -6.51
N ILE A 215 15.00 -8.65 -6.17
CA ILE A 215 14.91 -9.82 -7.04
C ILE A 215 14.03 -10.83 -6.31
N PRO A 216 12.79 -11.02 -6.74
CA PRO A 216 11.92 -12.04 -6.16
C PRO A 216 12.44 -13.45 -6.49
N ASP A 217 12.22 -14.40 -5.56
CA ASP A 217 12.58 -15.79 -5.79
C ASP A 217 11.88 -16.33 -7.05
N ASN A 218 12.62 -17.12 -7.84
CA ASN A 218 12.16 -17.75 -9.08
C ASN A 218 11.65 -16.77 -10.16
N TYR A 219 12.15 -15.52 -10.18
CA TYR A 219 11.71 -14.50 -11.13
C TYR A 219 12.50 -14.46 -12.45
N GLY A 220 13.42 -15.39 -12.68
CA GLY A 220 14.27 -15.43 -13.88
C GLY A 220 15.24 -14.25 -13.96
N ASN A 221 15.47 -13.71 -15.18
CA ASN A 221 16.41 -12.60 -15.41
C ASN A 221 15.80 -11.22 -15.18
N TYR A 222 14.83 -11.08 -14.27
CA TYR A 222 14.12 -9.83 -13.99
C TYR A 222 14.18 -9.45 -12.52
N GLY A 223 14.11 -8.16 -12.25
CA GLY A 223 14.01 -7.60 -10.92
C GLY A 223 13.24 -6.29 -10.94
N PHE A 224 13.27 -5.60 -9.81
CA PHE A 224 12.67 -4.28 -9.66
C PHE A 224 13.70 -3.34 -9.03
N LEU A 225 13.97 -2.22 -9.68
CA LEU A 225 14.61 -1.09 -9.04
C LEU A 225 13.53 -0.28 -8.35
N VAL A 226 13.57 -0.26 -7.02
CA VAL A 226 12.58 0.42 -6.19
C VAL A 226 13.15 1.70 -5.61
N TYR A 227 12.31 2.73 -5.50
CA TYR A 227 12.65 4.05 -5.02
C TYR A 227 12.13 4.27 -3.61
N ASN A 228 12.37 5.44 -3.04
CA ASN A 228 11.98 5.78 -1.68
C ASN A 228 10.47 5.55 -1.40
N ASN A 229 9.60 5.82 -2.36
CA ASN A 229 8.15 5.59 -2.21
C ASN A 229 7.78 4.11 -2.00
N PHE A 230 8.64 3.19 -2.42
CA PHE A 230 8.45 1.77 -2.14
C PHE A 230 8.56 1.47 -0.64
N ASP A 231 9.46 2.16 0.07
CA ASP A 231 9.59 2.00 1.52
C ASP A 231 8.36 2.56 2.25
N SER A 232 7.72 3.60 1.72
CA SER A 232 6.43 4.08 2.22
C SER A 232 5.32 3.03 2.06
N LEU A 233 5.30 2.27 0.95
CA LEU A 233 4.38 1.13 0.80
C LEU A 233 4.73 -0.02 1.74
N LEU A 234 6.01 -0.28 2.03
CA LEU A 234 6.42 -1.28 3.02
C LEU A 234 6.08 -0.87 4.45
N ASN A 235 6.02 0.41 4.77
CA ASN A 235 5.50 0.89 6.06
C ASN A 235 4.00 0.57 6.20
N TRP A 236 3.24 0.66 5.11
CA TRP A 236 1.84 0.28 5.07
C TRP A 236 1.64 -1.24 5.27
N ASN A 237 2.35 -2.03 4.47
CA ASN A 237 2.34 -3.49 4.58
C ASN A 237 3.76 -4.02 4.26
N ARG A 238 4.36 -4.75 5.20
CA ARG A 238 5.75 -5.25 5.12
C ARG A 238 5.97 -6.37 4.11
N SER A 239 5.13 -6.46 3.08
CA SER A 239 5.25 -7.43 1.99
C SER A 239 5.76 -6.77 0.72
N ASN A 240 6.90 -7.24 0.19
CA ASN A 240 7.38 -6.82 -1.13
C ASN A 240 6.34 -7.13 -2.23
N TYR A 241 5.61 -8.24 -2.11
CA TYR A 241 4.59 -8.64 -3.07
C TYR A 241 3.43 -7.65 -3.09
N PHE A 242 2.97 -7.24 -1.90
CA PHE A 242 1.97 -6.19 -1.75
C PHE A 242 2.41 -4.87 -2.38
N ALA A 243 3.60 -4.39 -2.01
CA ALA A 243 4.12 -3.11 -2.51
C ALA A 243 4.30 -3.11 -4.04
N ILE A 244 4.80 -4.23 -4.62
CA ILE A 244 4.89 -4.40 -6.07
C ILE A 244 3.50 -4.45 -6.72
N ALA A 245 2.51 -5.11 -6.10
CA ALA A 245 1.15 -5.17 -6.63
C ALA A 245 0.48 -3.79 -6.65
N VAL A 246 0.61 -3.01 -5.57
CA VAL A 246 0.14 -1.61 -5.54
C VAL A 246 0.82 -0.79 -6.63
N GLY A 247 2.15 -0.90 -6.76
CA GLY A 247 2.91 -0.22 -7.79
C GLY A 247 2.46 -0.61 -9.21
N LYS A 248 2.29 -1.90 -9.47
CA LYS A 248 1.84 -2.40 -10.79
C LYS A 248 0.42 -1.97 -11.12
N LEU A 249 -0.49 -2.00 -10.15
CA LEU A 249 -1.85 -1.51 -10.36
C LEU A 249 -1.85 -0.01 -10.60
N SER A 250 -1.07 0.77 -9.84
CA SER A 250 -0.96 2.22 -10.04
C SER A 250 -0.43 2.59 -11.43
N ASP A 251 0.54 1.84 -11.96
CA ASP A 251 1.07 2.05 -13.32
C ASP A 251 0.03 1.79 -14.44
N SER A 252 -1.06 1.08 -14.13
CA SER A 252 -2.14 0.75 -15.07
C SER A 252 -3.30 1.75 -15.03
N ILE A 253 -3.28 2.72 -14.11
CA ILE A 253 -4.32 3.74 -13.96
C ILE A 253 -3.96 4.95 -14.81
N LYS A 254 -4.89 5.33 -15.71
CA LYS A 254 -4.76 6.48 -16.60
C LYS A 254 -5.31 7.72 -15.92
N GLU A 255 -4.44 8.68 -15.62
CA GLU A 255 -4.77 9.94 -14.92
C GLU A 255 -5.17 11.09 -15.89
N ASN A 256 -5.37 10.78 -17.18
CA ASN A 256 -5.74 11.73 -18.23
C ASN A 256 -7.18 12.24 -18.09
#